data_1ee77a82f3de328fb3c590c72cf469e5
#
_entry.id   1ee77a82f3de328fb3c590c72cf469e5
#
_cell.length_a   1.000
_cell.length_b   1.000
_cell.length_c   1.000
_cell.angle_alpha   90.00
_cell.angle_beta   90.00
_cell.angle_gamma   90.00
#
_symmetry.space_group_name_H-M   'P 1'
#
loop_
_entity.id
_entity.type
_entity.pdbx_description
1 polymer ?
#
loop_
_entity_poly.entity_id
_entity_poly.type
_entity_poly.pdbx_seq_one_letter_code
_entity_poly.pdbx_strand_id
1 'polypeptide(L)'
;MPEVLNPILESDPKMQPVVPAQRPGQIYRRILVATDFTAASTPALKQALKLAKQNHAELLIAHSSTEPASLSFMSADSYDAWEKQCRTEAEQKIGALIQQARKEGVKAHMLELSGLADDAIVEAAEQLGVDLIVLGTHGRRGFSRFLLGSVASQVVARARCPVLTVRSS
;
A
#
# COMPACT_ATOMS: atom_id res chain seq x y z
N MET A 1 -12.96 -20.95 -6.64
CA MET A 1 -12.61 -20.13 -5.48
C MET A 1 -11.20 -19.64 -5.70
N PRO A 2 -10.95 -18.37 -6.01
CA PRO A 2 -9.58 -17.89 -6.03
C PRO A 2 -9.11 -17.82 -4.58
N GLU A 3 -8.06 -18.54 -4.29
CA GLU A 3 -7.30 -18.45 -3.05
C GLU A 3 -6.54 -17.11 -3.09
N VAL A 4 -7.20 -16.08 -2.59
CA VAL A 4 -6.67 -14.73 -2.51
C VAL A 4 -6.17 -14.53 -1.10
N LEU A 5 -5.01 -14.02 -1.00
CA LEU A 5 -4.23 -13.63 0.18
C LEU A 5 -3.39 -14.74 0.83
N ASN A 6 -2.15 -14.75 0.38
CA ASN A 6 -1.07 -14.84 1.31
C ASN A 6 -0.44 -13.44 1.43
N PRO A 7 -1.00 -12.53 2.26
CA PRO A 7 -0.22 -11.37 2.65
C PRO A 7 0.99 -11.95 3.37
N ILE A 8 2.19 -11.45 3.09
CA ILE A 8 3.37 -11.78 3.89
C ILE A 8 3.17 -11.22 5.31
N LEU A 9 2.16 -11.71 5.98
CA LEU A 9 1.95 -11.60 7.42
C LEU A 9 2.93 -12.54 8.16
N GLU A 10 3.59 -13.46 7.43
CA GLU A 10 4.53 -14.41 8.01
C GLU A 10 5.85 -13.78 8.46
N SER A 11 6.19 -12.58 8.02
CA SER A 11 7.43 -11.93 8.45
C SER A 11 7.31 -11.07 9.71
N ASP A 12 6.10 -10.74 10.16
CA ASP A 12 5.88 -10.09 11.46
C ASP A 12 4.70 -10.73 12.21
N PRO A 13 4.97 -11.72 13.09
CA PRO A 13 3.92 -12.40 13.88
C PRO A 13 3.15 -11.45 14.82
N LYS A 14 3.47 -10.15 14.82
CA LYS A 14 2.79 -9.13 15.63
C LYS A 14 1.70 -8.38 14.85
N MET A 15 1.54 -8.64 13.56
CA MET A 15 0.47 -8.04 12.78
C MET A 15 -0.80 -8.89 12.89
N GLN A 16 -1.43 -8.82 14.05
CA GLN A 16 -2.74 -9.41 14.26
C GLN A 16 -3.83 -8.50 13.71
N PRO A 17 -4.98 -9.05 13.27
CA PRO A 17 -6.15 -8.26 12.87
C PRO A 17 -6.78 -7.44 14.02
N VAL A 18 -6.16 -7.46 15.20
CA VAL A 18 -6.62 -6.67 16.34
C VAL A 18 -6.39 -5.21 16.06
N VAL A 19 -7.47 -4.51 15.76
CA VAL A 19 -7.46 -3.05 15.61
C VAL A 19 -7.07 -2.44 16.96
N PRO A 20 -6.03 -1.60 17.05
CA PRO A 20 -5.62 -1.00 18.32
C PRO A 20 -6.78 -0.24 18.97
N ALA A 21 -6.84 -0.25 20.30
CA ALA A 21 -7.84 0.53 21.01
C ALA A 21 -7.71 2.03 20.68
N GLN A 22 -8.84 2.69 20.44
CA GLN A 22 -8.86 4.11 20.09
C GLN A 22 -8.49 4.98 21.31
N ARG A 23 -7.57 5.91 21.10
CA ARG A 23 -7.18 6.89 22.12
C ARG A 23 -8.11 8.11 22.06
N PRO A 24 -8.33 8.83 23.16
CA PRO A 24 -9.09 10.09 23.13
C PRO A 24 -8.51 11.07 22.12
N GLY A 25 -9.37 11.60 21.23
CA GLY A 25 -8.97 12.53 20.15
C GLY A 25 -8.31 11.89 18.92
N GLN A 26 -8.13 10.58 18.90
CA GLN A 26 -7.61 9.85 17.76
C GLN A 26 -8.73 9.62 16.74
N ILE A 27 -8.55 10.11 15.50
CA ILE A 27 -9.51 9.92 14.39
C ILE A 27 -9.19 8.63 13.66
N TYR A 28 -7.91 8.38 13.36
CA TYR A 28 -7.45 7.20 12.64
C TYR A 28 -6.53 6.36 13.53
N ARG A 29 -6.75 5.05 13.56
CA ARG A 29 -5.93 4.07 14.28
C ARG A 29 -4.99 3.34 13.35
N ARG A 30 -5.45 3.09 12.11
CA ARG A 30 -4.70 2.37 11.09
C ARG A 30 -4.92 3.04 9.73
N ILE A 31 -3.83 3.48 9.13
CA ILE A 31 -3.81 4.15 7.83
C ILE A 31 -3.08 3.25 6.84
N LEU A 32 -3.70 2.96 5.70
CA LEU A 32 -3.05 2.28 4.59
C LEU A 32 -2.66 3.29 3.53
N VAL A 33 -1.40 3.26 3.07
CA VAL A 33 -0.96 3.99 1.89
C VAL A 33 -0.44 3.03 0.84
N ALA A 34 -0.97 3.12 -0.38
CA ALA A 34 -0.46 2.31 -1.49
C ALA A 34 0.56 3.09 -2.33
N THR A 35 1.62 2.40 -2.72
CA THR A 35 2.71 2.96 -3.52
C THR A 35 3.11 2.02 -4.65
N ASP A 36 3.39 2.61 -5.81
CA ASP A 36 4.04 1.97 -6.95
C ASP A 36 5.52 2.37 -7.10
N PHE A 37 6.07 3.04 -6.06
CA PHE A 37 7.42 3.62 -6.00
C PHE A 37 7.71 4.68 -7.06
N THR A 38 6.71 5.20 -7.76
CA THR A 38 6.89 6.34 -8.67
C THR A 38 6.96 7.67 -7.91
N ALA A 39 7.50 8.69 -8.56
CA ALA A 39 7.48 10.04 -8.01
C ALA A 39 6.04 10.53 -7.74
N ALA A 40 5.05 10.02 -8.48
CA ALA A 40 3.65 10.37 -8.31
C ALA A 40 3.03 9.84 -7.00
N SER A 41 3.55 8.74 -6.43
CA SER A 41 3.09 8.20 -5.14
C SER A 41 3.77 8.85 -3.92
N THR A 42 4.88 9.56 -4.13
CA THR A 42 5.65 10.20 -3.03
C THR A 42 4.83 11.21 -2.20
N PRO A 43 4.00 12.10 -2.78
CA PRO A 43 3.16 13.01 -1.99
C PRO A 43 2.15 12.26 -1.11
N ALA A 44 1.58 11.17 -1.59
CA ALA A 44 0.67 10.33 -0.83
C ALA A 44 1.37 9.68 0.38
N LEU A 45 2.58 9.15 0.20
CA LEU A 45 3.41 8.61 1.28
C LEU A 45 3.71 9.67 2.35
N LYS A 46 4.13 10.87 1.94
CA LYS A 46 4.40 11.98 2.88
C LYS A 46 3.14 12.38 3.66
N GLN A 47 2.00 12.46 2.98
CA GLN A 47 0.74 12.82 3.62
C GLN A 47 0.26 11.75 4.60
N ALA A 48 0.36 10.46 4.22
CA ALA A 48 0.01 9.34 5.09
C ALA A 48 0.89 9.31 6.34
N LEU A 49 2.20 9.50 6.20
CA LEU A 49 3.14 9.57 7.33
C LEU A 49 2.79 10.73 8.29
N LYS A 50 2.50 11.91 7.74
CA LYS A 50 2.08 13.08 8.54
C LYS A 50 0.79 12.77 9.33
N LEU A 51 -0.22 12.19 8.68
CA LEU A 51 -1.47 11.82 9.32
C LEU A 51 -1.28 10.73 10.37
N ALA A 52 -0.47 9.72 10.08
CA ALA A 52 -0.14 8.66 11.03
C ALA A 52 0.53 9.23 12.29
N LYS A 53 1.49 10.13 12.12
CA LYS A 53 2.16 10.81 13.22
C LYS A 53 1.19 11.65 14.08
N GLN A 54 0.34 12.45 13.44
CA GLN A 54 -0.64 13.31 14.13
C GLN A 54 -1.69 12.52 14.91
N ASN A 55 -2.07 11.35 14.40
CA ASN A 55 -3.08 10.48 15.00
C ASN A 55 -2.49 9.39 15.89
N HIS A 56 -1.17 9.26 16.02
CA HIS A 56 -0.51 8.10 16.62
C HIS A 56 -1.02 6.78 16.02
N ALA A 57 -1.29 6.80 14.71
CA ALA A 57 -1.82 5.67 13.97
C ALA A 57 -0.71 4.72 13.53
N GLU A 58 -1.07 3.47 13.33
CA GLU A 58 -0.26 2.49 12.63
C GLU A 58 -0.33 2.75 11.12
N LEU A 59 0.83 2.73 10.43
CA LEU A 59 0.94 2.98 9.00
C LEU A 59 1.24 1.67 8.27
N LEU A 60 0.34 1.25 7.39
CA LEU A 60 0.53 0.13 6.48
C LEU A 60 0.98 0.67 5.11
N ILE A 61 2.19 0.31 4.69
CA ILE A 61 2.74 0.70 3.38
C ILE A 61 2.52 -0.46 2.43
N ALA A 62 1.52 -0.34 1.56
CA ALA A 62 1.11 -1.37 0.63
C ALA A 62 1.78 -1.21 -0.74
N HIS A 63 2.24 -2.31 -1.30
CA HIS A 63 2.73 -2.40 -2.67
C HIS A 63 2.14 -3.63 -3.33
N SER A 64 1.66 -3.48 -4.56
CA SER A 64 1.23 -4.58 -5.41
C SER A 64 2.23 -4.78 -6.55
N SER A 65 2.84 -5.95 -6.60
CA SER A 65 3.65 -6.38 -7.74
C SER A 65 2.70 -6.86 -8.84
N THR A 66 2.43 -6.00 -9.82
CA THR A 66 1.68 -6.40 -11.02
C THR A 66 2.64 -7.01 -12.02
N GLU A 67 2.42 -8.26 -12.38
CA GLU A 67 3.18 -8.93 -13.42
C GLU A 67 2.95 -8.28 -14.79
N PRO A 68 4.01 -7.87 -15.50
CA PRO A 68 3.85 -7.43 -16.88
C PRO A 68 3.40 -8.59 -17.78
N ALA A 69 2.44 -8.34 -18.67
CA ALA A 69 1.97 -9.36 -19.63
C ALA A 69 3.10 -9.95 -20.51
N SER A 70 4.21 -9.22 -20.66
CA SER A 70 5.41 -9.68 -21.37
C SER A 70 6.11 -10.89 -20.73
N LEU A 71 5.81 -11.21 -19.47
CA LEU A 71 6.40 -12.36 -18.78
C LEU A 71 5.86 -13.70 -19.25
N SER A 72 4.72 -13.73 -19.94
CA SER A 72 4.11 -14.97 -20.48
C SER A 72 5.02 -15.71 -21.48
N PHE A 73 6.08 -15.07 -21.96
CA PHE A 73 7.05 -15.64 -22.89
C PHE A 73 8.40 -15.99 -22.25
N MET A 74 8.54 -15.80 -20.94
CA MET A 74 9.78 -16.12 -20.22
C MET A 74 9.84 -17.62 -19.85
N SER A 75 11.08 -18.16 -19.78
CA SER A 75 11.28 -19.49 -19.18
C SER A 75 11.02 -19.42 -17.66
N ALA A 76 10.69 -20.55 -17.05
CA ALA A 76 10.45 -20.64 -15.61
C ALA A 76 11.61 -20.07 -14.78
N ASP A 77 12.86 -20.47 -15.12
CA ASP A 77 14.05 -19.99 -14.40
C ASP A 77 14.24 -18.46 -14.51
N SER A 78 13.91 -17.90 -15.68
CA SER A 78 14.00 -16.45 -15.90
C SER A 78 12.90 -15.71 -15.15
N TYR A 79 11.72 -16.30 -15.05
CA TYR A 79 10.60 -15.75 -14.27
C TYR A 79 10.94 -15.72 -12.77
N ASP A 80 11.44 -16.83 -12.22
CA ASP A 80 11.81 -16.93 -10.80
C ASP A 80 12.91 -15.91 -10.43
N ALA A 81 13.91 -15.77 -11.31
CA ALA A 81 14.97 -14.77 -11.11
C ALA A 81 14.44 -13.33 -11.12
N TRP A 82 13.54 -13.02 -12.06
CA TRP A 82 12.90 -11.72 -12.17
C TRP A 82 11.99 -11.43 -10.95
N GLU A 83 11.15 -12.39 -10.56
CA GLU A 83 10.27 -12.25 -9.39
C GLU A 83 11.08 -11.97 -8.12
N LYS A 84 12.14 -12.75 -7.90
CA LYS A 84 13.05 -12.57 -6.75
C LYS A 84 13.71 -11.19 -6.75
N GLN A 85 14.15 -10.71 -7.91
CA GLN A 85 14.74 -9.37 -8.03
C GLN A 85 13.71 -8.30 -7.71
N CYS A 86 12.51 -8.35 -8.29
CA CYS A 86 11.44 -7.39 -8.04
C CYS A 86 11.04 -7.34 -6.56
N ARG A 87 10.92 -8.50 -5.93
CA ARG A 87 10.64 -8.62 -4.49
C ARG A 87 11.74 -7.97 -3.65
N THR A 88 13.00 -8.30 -3.91
CA THR A 88 14.14 -7.73 -3.18
C THR A 88 14.19 -6.20 -3.31
N GLU A 89 13.95 -5.66 -4.50
CA GLU A 89 13.90 -4.21 -4.73
C GLU A 89 12.73 -3.54 -3.98
N ALA A 90 11.56 -4.17 -3.96
CA ALA A 90 10.40 -3.68 -3.23
C ALA A 90 10.67 -3.68 -1.72
N GLU A 91 11.20 -4.78 -1.17
CA GLU A 91 11.57 -4.89 0.24
C GLU A 91 12.57 -3.82 0.67
N GLN A 92 13.60 -3.56 -0.15
CA GLN A 92 14.59 -2.50 0.14
C GLN A 92 13.94 -1.11 0.17
N LYS A 93 13.11 -0.78 -0.83
CA LYS A 93 12.43 0.51 -0.91
C LYS A 93 11.46 0.71 0.25
N ILE A 94 10.65 -0.30 0.55
CA ILE A 94 9.70 -0.24 1.67
C ILE A 94 10.45 -0.23 3.01
N GLY A 95 11.51 -1.02 3.14
CA GLY A 95 12.36 -1.02 4.33
C GLY A 95 12.90 0.38 4.67
N ALA A 96 13.35 1.13 3.67
CA ALA A 96 13.78 2.52 3.85
C ALA A 96 12.63 3.42 4.33
N LEU A 97 11.42 3.28 3.77
CA LEU A 97 10.24 4.04 4.19
C LEU A 97 9.81 3.70 5.61
N ILE A 98 9.85 2.42 5.98
CA ILE A 98 9.57 1.98 7.35
C ILE A 98 10.57 2.55 8.34
N GLN A 99 11.86 2.53 8.02
CA GLN A 99 12.89 3.13 8.87
C GLN A 99 12.70 4.63 9.04
N GLN A 100 12.33 5.34 7.97
CA GLN A 100 11.99 6.75 8.04
C GLN A 100 10.79 6.97 8.97
N ALA A 101 9.70 6.22 8.80
CA ALA A 101 8.52 6.32 9.64
C ALA A 101 8.85 6.07 11.13
N ARG A 102 9.64 5.05 11.42
CA ARG A 102 10.09 4.73 12.80
C ARG A 102 10.93 5.84 13.42
N LYS A 103 11.83 6.48 12.67
CA LYS A 103 12.59 7.65 13.13
C LYS A 103 11.68 8.82 13.50
N GLU A 104 10.52 8.92 12.87
CA GLU A 104 9.51 9.93 13.18
C GLU A 104 8.51 9.50 14.27
N GLY A 105 8.71 8.34 14.89
CA GLY A 105 7.88 7.80 15.96
C GLY A 105 6.58 7.14 15.48
N VAL A 106 6.49 6.80 14.18
CA VAL A 106 5.34 6.11 13.59
C VAL A 106 5.62 4.61 13.50
N LYS A 107 4.69 3.79 14.02
CA LYS A 107 4.70 2.34 13.85
C LYS A 107 4.30 2.03 12.41
N ALA A 108 5.21 1.49 11.63
CA ALA A 108 4.97 1.21 10.20
C ALA A 108 5.28 -0.24 9.86
N HIS A 109 4.48 -0.81 8.95
CA HIS A 109 4.60 -2.17 8.44
C HIS A 109 4.50 -2.19 6.92
N MET A 110 5.18 -3.17 6.33
CA MET A 110 5.03 -3.50 4.92
C MET A 110 3.79 -4.38 4.72
N LEU A 111 3.11 -4.14 3.61
CA LEU A 111 2.02 -4.97 3.12
C LEU A 111 2.26 -5.26 1.64
N GLU A 112 2.65 -6.47 1.32
CA GLU A 112 2.76 -6.92 -0.07
C GLU A 112 1.41 -7.47 -0.50
N LEU A 113 0.89 -6.93 -1.60
CA LEU A 113 -0.42 -7.29 -2.14
C LEU A 113 -0.23 -8.08 -3.44
N SER A 114 -1.01 -9.13 -3.62
CA SER A 114 -1.03 -9.95 -4.81
C SER A 114 -2.29 -9.70 -5.64
N GLY A 115 -2.20 -9.81 -6.96
CA GLY A 115 -3.32 -9.64 -7.87
C GLY A 115 -3.53 -8.20 -8.33
N LEU A 116 -4.78 -7.86 -8.68
CA LEU A 116 -5.15 -6.51 -9.12
C LEU A 116 -5.06 -5.54 -7.96
N ALA A 117 -4.32 -4.46 -8.15
CA ALA A 117 -3.99 -3.52 -7.07
C ALA A 117 -5.22 -2.92 -6.37
N ASP A 118 -6.26 -2.57 -7.14
CA ASP A 118 -7.50 -2.00 -6.58
C ASP A 118 -8.26 -3.00 -5.73
N ASP A 119 -8.41 -4.24 -6.19
CA ASP A 119 -9.05 -5.33 -5.43
C ASP A 119 -8.28 -5.62 -4.15
N ALA A 120 -6.97 -5.83 -4.27
CA ALA A 120 -6.11 -6.18 -3.15
C ALA A 120 -6.04 -5.07 -2.08
N ILE A 121 -6.03 -3.79 -2.48
CA ILE A 121 -6.06 -2.65 -1.54
C ILE A 121 -7.38 -2.64 -0.75
N VAL A 122 -8.53 -2.78 -1.44
CA VAL A 122 -9.84 -2.75 -0.78
C VAL A 122 -9.98 -3.92 0.19
N GLU A 123 -9.62 -5.11 -0.26
CA GLU A 123 -9.69 -6.32 0.56
C GLU A 123 -8.79 -6.25 1.78
N ALA A 124 -7.53 -5.84 1.61
CA ALA A 124 -6.60 -5.65 2.71
C ALA A 124 -7.09 -4.59 3.71
N ALA A 125 -7.68 -3.50 3.23
CA ALA A 125 -8.24 -2.47 4.09
C ALA A 125 -9.40 -3.00 4.95
N GLU A 126 -10.27 -3.82 4.39
CA GLU A 126 -11.37 -4.46 5.14
C GLU A 126 -10.85 -5.47 6.16
N GLN A 127 -9.99 -6.38 5.76
CA GLN A 127 -9.47 -7.45 6.60
C GLN A 127 -8.63 -6.92 7.78
N LEU A 128 -7.86 -5.87 7.54
CA LEU A 128 -6.98 -5.28 8.55
C LEU A 128 -7.64 -4.16 9.35
N GLY A 129 -8.92 -3.84 9.11
CA GLY A 129 -9.64 -2.79 9.83
C GLY A 129 -8.99 -1.42 9.65
N VAL A 130 -8.68 -1.07 8.41
CA VAL A 130 -8.10 0.23 8.05
C VAL A 130 -9.15 1.32 8.18
N ASP A 131 -8.79 2.44 8.82
CA ASP A 131 -9.67 3.58 9.04
C ASP A 131 -9.54 4.65 7.92
N LEU A 132 -8.44 4.64 7.19
CA LEU A 132 -8.16 5.56 6.09
C LEU A 132 -7.24 4.92 5.05
N ILE A 133 -7.62 5.01 3.78
CA ILE A 133 -6.75 4.69 2.65
C ILE A 133 -6.20 5.99 2.06
N VAL A 134 -4.90 6.06 1.77
CA VAL A 134 -4.24 7.19 1.11
C VAL A 134 -3.62 6.73 -0.20
N LEU A 135 -3.94 7.42 -1.29
CA LEU A 135 -3.48 7.07 -2.63
C LEU A 135 -2.96 8.28 -3.39
N GLY A 136 -1.97 8.08 -4.27
CA GLY A 136 -1.67 9.05 -5.31
C GLY A 136 -2.79 9.07 -6.37
N THR A 137 -3.05 10.25 -6.97
CA THR A 137 -4.06 10.36 -8.03
C THR A 137 -3.61 9.75 -9.35
N HIS A 138 -2.29 9.55 -9.54
CA HIS A 138 -1.68 8.97 -10.75
C HIS A 138 -0.65 7.93 -10.35
N GLY A 139 -0.54 6.89 -11.14
CA GLY A 139 0.49 5.86 -11.05
C GLY A 139 1.36 5.85 -12.32
N ARG A 140 1.99 4.71 -12.61
CA ARG A 140 2.94 4.50 -13.73
C ARG A 140 2.40 4.89 -15.12
N ARG A 141 1.07 4.97 -15.32
CA ARG A 141 0.41 5.26 -16.62
C ARG A 141 -0.17 6.65 -16.70
N GLY A 142 0.36 7.63 -15.97
CA GLY A 142 -0.14 9.00 -15.82
C GLY A 142 -0.54 9.68 -17.13
N PHE A 143 -1.77 9.46 -17.58
CA PHE A 143 -2.40 10.17 -18.69
C PHE A 143 -3.41 11.17 -18.12
N SER A 144 -3.19 12.44 -18.47
CA SER A 144 -4.07 13.58 -18.24
C SER A 144 -4.11 14.16 -16.80
N ARG A 145 -3.85 15.45 -16.72
CA ARG A 145 -3.84 16.27 -15.47
C ARG A 145 -5.18 16.34 -14.74
N PHE A 146 -6.25 15.76 -15.29
CA PHE A 146 -7.62 15.93 -14.79
C PHE A 146 -8.33 14.62 -14.40
N LEU A 147 -7.74 13.45 -14.65
CA LEU A 147 -8.38 12.16 -14.38
C LEU A 147 -7.72 11.47 -13.20
N LEU A 148 -8.54 10.95 -12.30
CA LEU A 148 -8.13 10.03 -11.25
C LEU A 148 -7.67 8.72 -11.91
N GLY A 149 -6.50 8.20 -11.53
CA GLY A 149 -5.99 6.94 -12.07
C GLY A 149 -6.94 5.77 -11.84
N SER A 150 -6.85 4.73 -12.68
CA SER A 150 -7.75 3.57 -12.63
C SER A 150 -7.84 2.93 -11.24
N VAL A 151 -6.70 2.65 -10.61
CA VAL A 151 -6.65 2.08 -9.25
C VAL A 151 -7.32 3.01 -8.24
N ALA A 152 -6.96 4.29 -8.24
CA ALA A 152 -7.55 5.24 -7.29
C ALA A 152 -9.06 5.41 -7.49
N SER A 153 -9.55 5.42 -8.74
CA SER A 153 -10.99 5.49 -9.05
C SER A 153 -11.74 4.27 -8.53
N GLN A 154 -11.21 3.08 -8.72
CA GLN A 154 -11.85 1.84 -8.26
C GLN A 154 -11.82 1.74 -6.74
N VAL A 155 -10.72 2.09 -6.10
CA VAL A 155 -10.64 2.10 -4.63
C VAL A 155 -11.62 3.10 -4.02
N VAL A 156 -11.72 4.33 -4.56
CA VAL A 156 -12.70 5.33 -4.10
C VAL A 156 -14.14 4.83 -4.23
N ALA A 157 -14.45 4.11 -5.33
CA ALA A 157 -15.80 3.60 -5.56
C ALA A 157 -16.19 2.43 -4.64
N ARG A 158 -15.21 1.66 -4.13
CA ARG A 158 -15.46 0.37 -3.48
C ARG A 158 -15.06 0.28 -2.02
N ALA A 159 -14.15 1.17 -1.58
CA ALA A 159 -13.69 1.17 -0.19
C ALA A 159 -14.82 1.45 0.80
N ARG A 160 -14.82 0.75 1.94
CA ARG A 160 -15.78 0.96 3.05
C ARG A 160 -15.29 1.97 4.08
N CYS A 161 -14.06 2.43 3.97
CA CYS A 161 -13.49 3.49 4.79
C CYS A 161 -13.19 4.73 3.93
N PRO A 162 -12.98 5.91 4.54
CA PRO A 162 -12.54 7.11 3.82
C PRO A 162 -11.30 6.87 2.96
N VAL A 163 -11.28 7.52 1.79
CA VAL A 163 -10.14 7.47 0.86
C VAL A 163 -9.67 8.90 0.60
N LEU A 164 -8.39 9.15 0.89
CA LEU A 164 -7.71 10.40 0.61
C LEU A 164 -6.86 10.24 -0.65
N THR A 165 -7.21 10.97 -1.69
CA THR A 165 -6.40 11.04 -2.92
C THR A 165 -5.49 12.26 -2.89
N VAL A 166 -4.21 12.07 -3.16
CA VAL A 166 -3.18 13.12 -3.10
C VAL A 166 -2.61 13.36 -4.49
N ARG A 167 -2.66 14.60 -4.96
CA ARG A 167 -2.06 14.97 -6.25
C ARG A 167 -0.55 15.10 -6.14
N SER A 168 0.16 14.63 -7.18
CA SER A 168 1.53 15.06 -7.43
C SER A 168 1.47 16.45 -8.07
N SER A 169 2.13 17.41 -7.46
CA SER A 169 2.31 18.76 -8.02
C SER A 169 3.24 18.71 -9.22
#